data_7051db11c91adbfb1b66ae735bac1ebf
#
_entry.id   7051db11c91adbfb1b66ae735bac1ebf
#
_cell.length_a   1.000
_cell.length_b   1.000
_cell.length_c   1.000
_cell.angle_alpha   90.00
_cell.angle_beta   90.00
_cell.angle_gamma   90.00
#
_symmetry.space_group_name_H-M   'P 1'
#
loop_
_entity.id
_entity.type
_entity.pdbx_description
1 polymer ?
#
loop_
_entity_poly.entity_id
_entity_poly.type
_entity_poly.pdbx_seq_one_letter_code
_entity_poly.pdbx_strand_id
1 'polypeptide(L)'
;MRLMIDAPGALTTVQDLGRTGVAHLGFCTCGAMDLTSMQIANRLVGNCRGCAVLEMTLTGISARFVGEGYFALAGGDFAPTLNGKPIENYRAYGVRSGDRLQLGAARTGLRCYLALSGGMDVPVVLGSRSTDLKIQMGGLDGRALQAGDVLTTGDFCLPIGDPTPWHIPPVTFAPPFTLRCIDGPQTARFDSAARKDFYSKPYTVTPKSDRMGLRLEGPSLTADGGVDICSDGIVRGSVQVPGSGQPIVLMSDHQTVGGYAKIATVIGCDVSLLAQARPGDAVRFVPITVQEAEKIARQQEKWLDNLLFW
;
A
#
# COMPACT_ATOMS: atom_id res chain seq x y z
N MET A 1 -16.74 18.21 4.09
CA MET A 1 -16.55 18.20 2.62
C MET A 1 -17.08 16.91 2.04
N ARG A 2 -17.51 16.89 0.77
CA ARG A 2 -17.91 15.66 0.05
C ARG A 2 -17.12 15.56 -1.26
N LEU A 3 -16.84 14.34 -1.68
CA LEU A 3 -16.20 14.00 -2.96
C LEU A 3 -17.19 13.18 -3.79
N MET A 4 -17.59 13.68 -4.94
CA MET A 4 -18.49 13.02 -5.89
C MET A 4 -17.66 12.37 -6.98
N ILE A 5 -17.78 11.07 -7.16
CA ILE A 5 -17.00 10.29 -8.13
C ILE A 5 -17.67 10.35 -9.51
N ASP A 6 -17.05 11.00 -10.48
CA ASP A 6 -17.51 11.00 -11.87
C ASP A 6 -17.02 9.73 -12.61
N ALA A 7 -15.77 9.31 -12.36
CA ALA A 7 -15.19 8.06 -12.86
C ALA A 7 -14.23 7.48 -11.81
N PRO A 8 -14.34 6.18 -11.47
CA PRO A 8 -13.58 5.58 -10.37
C PRO A 8 -12.16 5.13 -10.74
N GLY A 9 -11.76 5.17 -12.01
CA GLY A 9 -10.53 4.55 -12.49
C GLY A 9 -10.64 3.02 -12.58
N ALA A 10 -9.49 2.35 -12.73
CA ALA A 10 -9.47 0.89 -12.91
C ALA A 10 -9.82 0.14 -11.62
N LEU A 11 -9.27 0.59 -10.49
CA LEU A 11 -9.59 0.05 -9.16
C LEU A 11 -9.32 1.14 -8.12
N THR A 12 -10.37 1.59 -7.46
CA THR A 12 -10.28 2.54 -6.34
C THR A 12 -11.07 2.01 -5.16
N THR A 13 -10.43 1.96 -4.00
CA THR A 13 -11.02 1.48 -2.74
C THR A 13 -10.68 2.42 -1.59
N VAL A 14 -11.50 2.41 -0.55
CA VAL A 14 -11.18 3.07 0.72
C VAL A 14 -10.24 2.17 1.50
N GLN A 15 -9.11 2.71 1.96
CA GLN A 15 -8.11 1.96 2.74
C GLN A 15 -7.60 2.82 3.91
N ASP A 16 -7.26 2.16 5.01
CA ASP A 16 -6.59 2.74 6.18
C ASP A 16 -5.37 1.90 6.59
N LEU A 17 -5.00 1.86 7.87
CA LEU A 17 -3.91 1.01 8.37
C LEU A 17 -4.24 -0.49 8.38
N GLY A 18 -5.51 -0.84 8.17
CA GLY A 18 -6.00 -2.21 8.18
C GLY A 18 -6.52 -2.69 9.53
N ARG A 19 -7.09 -3.90 9.55
CA ARG A 19 -7.69 -4.59 10.69
C ARG A 19 -6.65 -5.32 11.49
N THR A 20 -6.27 -4.79 12.63
CA THR A 20 -5.32 -5.45 13.53
C THR A 20 -6.05 -6.25 14.62
N GLY A 21 -5.43 -7.34 15.10
CA GLY A 21 -5.95 -8.11 16.22
C GLY A 21 -7.03 -9.14 15.89
N VAL A 22 -7.46 -9.27 14.63
CA VAL A 22 -8.55 -10.18 14.21
C VAL A 22 -8.10 -11.35 13.32
N ALA A 23 -6.79 -11.46 13.06
CA ALA A 23 -6.24 -12.54 12.24
C ALA A 23 -6.55 -13.95 12.77
N HIS A 24 -6.66 -14.12 14.10
CA HIS A 24 -7.04 -15.37 14.74
C HIS A 24 -8.48 -15.81 14.44
N LEU A 25 -9.33 -14.89 13.98
CA LEU A 25 -10.68 -15.16 13.49
C LEU A 25 -10.73 -15.44 11.98
N GLY A 26 -9.59 -15.44 11.30
CA GLY A 26 -9.49 -15.68 9.86
C GLY A 26 -9.67 -14.42 8.98
N PHE A 27 -9.87 -13.24 9.59
CA PHE A 27 -9.98 -11.99 8.83
C PHE A 27 -8.59 -11.48 8.44
N CYS A 28 -8.40 -11.16 7.15
CA CYS A 28 -7.17 -10.54 6.68
C CYS A 28 -7.06 -9.10 7.19
N THR A 29 -5.81 -8.63 7.35
CA THR A 29 -5.54 -7.27 7.81
C THR A 29 -6.05 -6.22 6.83
N CYS A 30 -5.97 -6.48 5.52
CA CYS A 30 -6.23 -5.48 4.48
C CYS A 30 -5.36 -4.23 4.67
N GLY A 31 -5.95 -3.05 4.47
CA GLY A 31 -5.23 -1.78 4.57
C GLY A 31 -4.54 -1.38 3.29
N ALA A 32 -3.97 -0.19 3.30
CA ALA A 32 -3.24 0.33 2.15
C ALA A 32 -2.06 -0.57 1.77
N MET A 33 -1.87 -0.77 0.47
CA MET A 33 -0.73 -1.53 -0.06
C MET A 33 0.60 -0.81 0.19
N ASP A 34 0.64 0.51 0.06
CA ASP A 34 1.77 1.37 0.42
C ASP A 34 1.38 2.23 1.63
N LEU A 35 1.64 1.69 2.82
CA LEU A 35 1.35 2.37 4.08
C LEU A 35 2.14 3.67 4.24
N THR A 36 3.33 3.77 3.64
CA THR A 36 4.16 4.97 3.75
C THR A 36 3.52 6.13 3.00
N SER A 37 3.18 5.95 1.72
CA SER A 37 2.53 7.00 0.92
C SER A 37 1.16 7.39 1.49
N MET A 38 0.38 6.41 1.96
CA MET A 38 -0.91 6.67 2.59
C MET A 38 -0.76 7.58 3.82
N GLN A 39 0.19 7.30 4.70
CA GLN A 39 0.44 8.09 5.90
C GLN A 39 0.96 9.51 5.57
N ILE A 40 1.82 9.62 4.55
CA ILE A 40 2.30 10.92 4.05
C ILE A 40 1.12 11.77 3.56
N ALA A 41 0.24 11.20 2.73
CA ALA A 41 -0.94 11.91 2.23
C ALA A 41 -1.82 12.45 3.37
N ASN A 42 -2.06 11.62 4.40
CA ASN A 42 -2.80 12.03 5.58
C ASN A 42 -2.13 13.16 6.35
N ARG A 43 -0.82 13.05 6.58
CA ARG A 43 -0.07 14.09 7.30
C ARG A 43 -0.11 15.44 6.57
N LEU A 44 -0.02 15.45 5.24
CA LEU A 44 -0.08 16.67 4.43
C LEU A 44 -1.40 17.45 4.56
N VAL A 45 -2.49 16.82 4.93
CA VAL A 45 -3.79 17.48 5.16
C VAL A 45 -4.16 17.59 6.64
N GLY A 46 -3.19 17.37 7.55
CA GLY A 46 -3.40 17.47 9.00
C GLY A 46 -4.24 16.34 9.60
N ASN A 47 -4.37 15.22 8.91
CA ASN A 47 -5.02 14.03 9.44
C ASN A 47 -4.11 13.25 10.39
N CYS A 48 -4.72 12.46 11.28
CA CYS A 48 -4.03 11.36 11.93
C CYS A 48 -3.55 10.37 10.86
N ARG A 49 -2.36 9.78 11.04
CA ARG A 49 -1.72 8.88 10.04
C ARG A 49 -2.62 7.72 9.60
N GLY A 50 -3.51 7.25 10.48
CA GLY A 50 -4.41 6.13 10.23
C GLY A 50 -5.77 6.49 9.64
N CYS A 51 -6.03 7.74 9.28
CA CYS A 51 -7.29 8.11 8.64
C CYS A 51 -7.45 7.38 7.30
N ALA A 52 -8.69 7.02 6.98
CA ALA A 52 -9.00 6.36 5.72
C ALA A 52 -8.81 7.30 4.53
N VAL A 53 -8.27 6.77 3.45
CA VAL A 53 -7.95 7.44 2.18
C VAL A 53 -8.52 6.65 1.01
N LEU A 54 -8.46 7.20 -0.20
CA LEU A 54 -8.65 6.42 -1.42
C LEU A 54 -7.31 5.87 -1.89
N GLU A 55 -7.25 4.56 -2.11
CA GLU A 55 -6.17 3.88 -2.83
C GLU A 55 -6.63 3.65 -4.27
N MET A 56 -5.90 4.22 -5.23
CA MET A 56 -6.13 4.07 -6.67
C MET A 56 -5.03 3.21 -7.28
N THR A 57 -5.39 2.25 -8.14
CA THR A 57 -4.44 1.35 -8.80
C THR A 57 -4.54 1.49 -10.32
N LEU A 58 -3.42 1.61 -11.03
CA LEU A 58 -3.24 1.71 -12.48
C LEU A 58 -3.76 3.03 -13.08
N THR A 59 -5.01 3.38 -12.84
CA THR A 59 -5.62 4.65 -13.28
C THR A 59 -6.36 5.28 -12.11
N GLY A 60 -6.33 6.62 -12.05
CA GLY A 60 -6.97 7.35 -10.99
C GLY A 60 -8.40 7.78 -11.30
N ILE A 61 -8.98 8.52 -10.37
CA ILE A 61 -10.36 9.00 -10.41
C ILE A 61 -10.52 10.28 -11.20
N SER A 62 -11.76 10.54 -11.65
CA SER A 62 -12.28 11.87 -11.91
C SER A 62 -13.38 12.16 -10.88
N ALA A 63 -13.30 13.30 -10.19
CA ALA A 63 -14.20 13.61 -9.09
C ALA A 63 -14.41 15.12 -8.92
N ARG A 64 -15.52 15.49 -8.29
CA ARG A 64 -15.86 16.88 -7.94
C ARG A 64 -15.97 17.05 -6.44
N PHE A 65 -15.45 18.17 -5.94
CA PHE A 65 -15.58 18.56 -4.55
C PHE A 65 -16.89 19.31 -4.30
N VAL A 66 -17.50 19.07 -3.14
CA VAL A 66 -18.67 19.80 -2.63
C VAL A 66 -18.39 20.21 -1.18
N GLY A 67 -18.41 21.52 -0.93
CA GLY A 67 -17.90 22.13 0.31
C GLY A 67 -16.44 22.54 0.17
N GLU A 68 -15.85 22.98 1.26
CA GLU A 68 -14.48 23.45 1.34
C GLU A 68 -13.63 22.48 2.17
N GLY A 69 -12.33 22.42 1.90
CA GLY A 69 -11.38 21.62 2.63
C GLY A 69 -10.05 21.48 1.91
N TYR A 70 -9.29 20.47 2.29
CA TYR A 70 -7.96 20.22 1.75
C TYR A 70 -7.82 18.78 1.28
N PHE A 71 -6.96 18.57 0.28
CA PHE A 71 -6.56 17.24 -0.13
C PHE A 71 -5.05 17.19 -0.41
N ALA A 72 -4.51 15.99 -0.39
CA ALA A 72 -3.16 15.69 -0.84
C ALA A 72 -3.11 14.36 -1.57
N LEU A 73 -2.16 14.26 -2.50
CA LEU A 73 -1.84 13.03 -3.22
C LEU A 73 -0.44 12.58 -2.84
N ALA A 74 -0.25 11.27 -2.65
CA ALA A 74 1.05 10.64 -2.48
C ALA A 74 1.09 9.26 -3.13
N GLY A 75 2.29 8.72 -3.37
CA GLY A 75 2.48 7.48 -4.12
C GLY A 75 2.84 7.75 -5.58
N GLY A 76 2.44 6.87 -6.49
CA GLY A 76 2.71 6.95 -7.91
C GLY A 76 2.19 8.24 -8.55
N ASP A 77 2.87 8.71 -9.60
CA ASP A 77 2.42 9.85 -10.40
C ASP A 77 1.35 9.41 -11.40
N PHE A 78 0.15 9.92 -11.23
CA PHE A 78 -1.01 9.67 -12.10
C PHE A 78 -1.38 10.92 -12.92
N ALA A 79 -0.41 11.81 -13.15
CA ALA A 79 -0.61 13.06 -13.89
C ALA A 79 -1.82 13.87 -13.40
N PRO A 80 -1.90 14.20 -12.08
CA PRO A 80 -3.08 14.82 -11.53
C PRO A 80 -3.29 16.24 -12.06
N THR A 81 -4.55 16.63 -12.21
CA THR A 81 -4.96 18.01 -12.54
C THR A 81 -6.06 18.46 -11.60
N LEU A 82 -6.00 19.74 -11.21
CA LEU A 82 -7.08 20.42 -10.50
C LEU A 82 -7.65 21.53 -11.42
N ASN A 83 -8.94 21.43 -11.76
CA ASN A 83 -9.60 22.34 -12.71
C ASN A 83 -8.86 22.44 -14.07
N GLY A 84 -8.33 21.30 -14.56
CA GLY A 84 -7.58 21.20 -15.80
C GLY A 84 -6.13 21.70 -15.73
N LYS A 85 -5.67 22.22 -14.59
CA LYS A 85 -4.27 22.66 -14.39
C LYS A 85 -3.48 21.53 -13.75
N PRO A 86 -2.29 21.17 -14.26
CA PRO A 86 -1.42 20.18 -13.63
C PRO A 86 -1.08 20.57 -12.19
N ILE A 87 -1.07 19.58 -11.31
CA ILE A 87 -0.66 19.70 -9.91
C ILE A 87 0.36 18.62 -9.56
N GLU A 88 1.03 18.78 -8.44
CA GLU A 88 2.08 17.87 -7.97
C GLU A 88 1.57 16.95 -6.86
N ASN A 89 2.09 15.72 -6.81
CA ASN A 89 1.96 14.87 -5.62
C ASN A 89 2.80 15.43 -4.48
N TYR A 90 2.54 14.93 -3.27
CA TYR A 90 3.28 15.27 -2.04
C TYR A 90 3.16 16.74 -1.62
N ARG A 91 2.02 17.34 -1.97
CA ARG A 91 1.65 18.70 -1.61
C ARG A 91 0.18 18.77 -1.21
N ALA A 92 -0.15 19.66 -0.26
CA ALA A 92 -1.53 19.97 0.11
C ALA A 92 -2.14 21.03 -0.82
N TYR A 93 -3.44 20.86 -1.11
CA TYR A 93 -4.22 21.79 -1.93
C TYR A 93 -5.55 22.11 -1.25
N GLY A 94 -5.89 23.41 -1.19
CA GLY A 94 -7.23 23.85 -0.81
C GLY A 94 -8.22 23.69 -1.96
N VAL A 95 -9.44 23.30 -1.64
CA VAL A 95 -10.54 23.14 -2.60
C VAL A 95 -11.83 23.72 -2.08
N ARG A 96 -12.72 24.05 -3.02
CA ARG A 96 -14.08 24.54 -2.79
C ARG A 96 -15.10 23.84 -3.65
N SER A 97 -16.37 24.06 -3.37
CA SER A 97 -17.47 23.49 -4.17
C SER A 97 -17.29 23.78 -5.66
N GLY A 98 -17.39 22.73 -6.48
CA GLY A 98 -17.28 22.77 -7.92
C GLY A 98 -15.89 22.46 -8.47
N ASP A 99 -14.85 22.51 -7.63
CA ASP A 99 -13.50 22.13 -8.07
C ASP A 99 -13.47 20.66 -8.54
N ARG A 100 -12.71 20.40 -9.61
CA ARG A 100 -12.59 19.09 -10.27
C ARG A 100 -11.17 18.56 -10.17
N LEU A 101 -11.03 17.37 -9.58
CA LEU A 101 -9.78 16.61 -9.55
C LEU A 101 -9.84 15.51 -10.62
N GLN A 102 -8.80 15.40 -11.44
CA GLN A 102 -8.67 14.34 -12.42
C GLN A 102 -7.28 13.73 -12.34
N LEU A 103 -7.24 12.40 -12.28
CA LEU A 103 -6.02 11.61 -12.35
C LEU A 103 -6.09 10.67 -13.55
N GLY A 104 -5.01 10.59 -14.31
CA GLY A 104 -4.89 9.73 -15.49
C GLY A 104 -4.35 8.34 -15.17
N ALA A 105 -3.69 7.73 -16.15
CA ALA A 105 -2.94 6.50 -15.97
C ALA A 105 -1.63 6.75 -15.22
N ALA A 106 -1.19 5.78 -14.42
CA ALA A 106 0.04 5.85 -13.68
C ALA A 106 1.26 6.03 -14.61
N ARG A 107 1.99 7.12 -14.47
CA ARG A 107 3.27 7.38 -15.17
C ARG A 107 4.41 6.67 -14.46
N THR A 108 4.48 6.80 -13.13
CA THR A 108 5.44 6.11 -12.26
C THR A 108 4.72 5.48 -11.08
N GLY A 109 5.27 4.43 -10.50
CA GLY A 109 4.60 3.64 -9.45
C GLY A 109 3.33 2.95 -9.97
N LEU A 110 2.59 2.29 -9.12
CA LEU A 110 1.40 1.52 -9.45
C LEU A 110 0.17 2.03 -8.70
N ARG A 111 0.35 2.68 -7.54
CA ARG A 111 -0.71 3.11 -6.64
C ARG A 111 -0.54 4.55 -6.22
N CYS A 112 -1.65 5.28 -6.21
CA CYS A 112 -1.73 6.66 -5.72
C CYS A 112 -2.77 6.74 -4.61
N TYR A 113 -2.50 7.54 -3.60
CA TYR A 113 -3.35 7.73 -2.42
C TYR A 113 -3.87 9.15 -2.38
N LEU A 114 -5.20 9.29 -2.25
CA LEU A 114 -5.85 10.58 -2.05
C LEU A 114 -6.34 10.67 -0.60
N ALA A 115 -5.75 11.55 0.17
CA ALA A 115 -6.23 11.94 1.48
C ALA A 115 -7.08 13.21 1.38
N LEU A 116 -8.20 13.24 2.09
CA LEU A 116 -9.03 14.43 2.31
C LEU A 116 -8.93 14.85 3.77
N SER A 117 -8.91 16.14 4.06
CA SER A 117 -8.95 16.64 5.44
C SER A 117 -10.19 16.10 6.18
N GLY A 118 -9.98 15.53 7.37
CA GLY A 118 -10.98 14.79 8.14
C GLY A 118 -11.06 13.29 7.83
N GLY A 119 -10.34 12.80 6.80
CA GLY A 119 -10.38 11.40 6.37
C GLY A 119 -11.70 11.00 5.71
N MET A 120 -11.77 9.81 5.14
CA MET A 120 -13.02 9.26 4.57
C MET A 120 -13.91 8.74 5.70
N ASP A 121 -15.13 9.29 5.81
CA ASP A 121 -16.11 8.86 6.81
C ASP A 121 -16.97 7.72 6.24
N VAL A 122 -16.47 6.50 6.39
CA VAL A 122 -17.18 5.26 6.10
C VAL A 122 -17.25 4.41 7.38
N PRO A 123 -18.17 3.43 7.47
CA PRO A 123 -18.31 2.61 8.68
C PRO A 123 -17.00 1.92 9.10
N VAL A 124 -16.75 1.88 10.40
CA VAL A 124 -15.67 1.10 11.00
C VAL A 124 -16.15 -0.33 11.18
N VAL A 125 -15.44 -1.30 10.58
CA VAL A 125 -15.76 -2.72 10.69
C VAL A 125 -14.54 -3.46 11.23
N LEU A 126 -14.65 -4.10 12.37
CA LEU A 126 -13.56 -4.78 13.08
C LEU A 126 -12.33 -3.85 13.29
N GLY A 127 -12.58 -2.60 13.67
CA GLY A 127 -11.54 -1.62 13.98
C GLY A 127 -10.89 -0.94 12.77
N SER A 128 -11.39 -1.15 11.54
CA SER A 128 -10.83 -0.56 10.32
C SER A 128 -11.92 -0.09 9.36
N ARG A 129 -11.58 0.92 8.55
CA ARG A 129 -12.38 1.41 7.42
C ARG A 129 -11.95 0.80 6.08
N SER A 130 -10.95 -0.10 6.07
CA SER A 130 -10.45 -0.69 4.84
C SER A 130 -11.46 -1.61 4.16
N THR A 131 -11.52 -1.51 2.84
CA THR A 131 -12.28 -2.42 1.97
C THR A 131 -11.57 -3.77 1.88
N ASP A 132 -12.31 -4.83 2.11
CA ASP A 132 -11.97 -6.20 1.73
C ASP A 132 -12.88 -6.63 0.60
N LEU A 133 -12.35 -6.67 -0.62
CA LEU A 133 -13.13 -7.02 -1.81
C LEU A 133 -13.52 -8.49 -1.86
N LYS A 134 -12.75 -9.36 -1.21
CA LYS A 134 -12.95 -10.81 -1.26
C LYS A 134 -14.19 -11.25 -0.48
N ILE A 135 -14.38 -10.65 0.70
CA ILE A 135 -15.52 -10.94 1.57
C ILE A 135 -16.55 -9.80 1.58
N GLN A 136 -16.37 -8.78 0.72
CA GLN A 136 -17.26 -7.64 0.56
C GLN A 136 -17.53 -6.90 1.88
N MET A 137 -16.47 -6.50 2.59
CA MET A 137 -16.56 -5.91 3.92
C MET A 137 -15.77 -4.59 4.01
N GLY A 138 -16.29 -3.65 4.81
CA GLY A 138 -15.65 -2.36 5.07
C GLY A 138 -15.67 -1.40 3.88
N GLY A 139 -14.94 -0.29 3.97
CA GLY A 139 -14.95 0.74 2.94
C GLY A 139 -16.34 1.28 2.64
N LEU A 140 -16.59 1.57 1.36
CA LEU A 140 -17.92 1.90 0.87
C LEU A 140 -18.59 0.60 0.39
N ASP A 141 -19.48 0.05 1.22
CA ASP A 141 -20.28 -1.15 0.94
C ASP A 141 -19.45 -2.41 0.57
N GLY A 142 -18.22 -2.54 1.05
CA GLY A 142 -17.35 -3.69 0.79
C GLY A 142 -16.91 -3.84 -0.68
N ARG A 143 -17.00 -2.80 -1.50
CA ARG A 143 -16.75 -2.82 -2.94
C ARG A 143 -15.76 -1.73 -3.39
N ALA A 144 -15.28 -1.86 -4.61
CA ALA A 144 -14.62 -0.76 -5.30
C ALA A 144 -15.62 0.38 -5.59
N LEU A 145 -15.10 1.60 -5.70
CA LEU A 145 -15.92 2.77 -6.03
C LEU A 145 -16.49 2.65 -7.44
N GLN A 146 -17.64 3.29 -7.62
CA GLN A 146 -18.37 3.39 -8.89
C GLN A 146 -18.65 4.85 -9.24
N ALA A 147 -18.96 5.13 -10.50
CA ALA A 147 -19.43 6.45 -10.90
C ALA A 147 -20.75 6.77 -10.18
N GLY A 148 -20.86 7.99 -9.68
CA GLY A 148 -22.01 8.44 -8.88
C GLY A 148 -21.83 8.26 -7.37
N ASP A 149 -20.82 7.52 -6.89
CA ASP A 149 -20.57 7.42 -5.46
C ASP A 149 -20.25 8.79 -4.85
N VAL A 150 -20.70 8.98 -3.63
CA VAL A 150 -20.46 10.19 -2.84
C VAL A 150 -19.80 9.80 -1.53
N LEU A 151 -18.60 10.28 -1.32
CA LEU A 151 -17.87 10.11 -0.07
C LEU A 151 -17.93 11.39 0.75
N THR A 152 -18.14 11.26 2.05
CA THR A 152 -18.06 12.37 3.01
C THR A 152 -16.76 12.31 3.78
N THR A 153 -16.30 13.44 4.28
CA THR A 153 -15.20 13.48 5.24
C THR A 153 -15.73 13.57 6.66
N GLY A 154 -14.98 12.98 7.59
CA GLY A 154 -15.20 13.17 9.01
C GLY A 154 -14.72 14.55 9.49
N ASP A 155 -14.65 14.69 10.80
CA ASP A 155 -14.13 15.89 11.45
C ASP A 155 -12.60 15.96 11.37
N PHE A 156 -12.04 17.15 11.48
CA PHE A 156 -10.60 17.34 11.52
C PHE A 156 -9.97 16.62 12.72
N CYS A 157 -8.93 15.83 12.47
CA CYS A 157 -8.21 15.15 13.55
C CYS A 157 -7.38 16.13 14.41
N LEU A 158 -6.85 17.18 13.79
CA LEU A 158 -6.00 18.18 14.43
C LEU A 158 -6.49 19.59 14.07
N PRO A 159 -6.45 20.54 15.02
CA PRO A 159 -6.65 21.95 14.70
C PRO A 159 -5.43 22.44 13.91
N ILE A 160 -5.57 22.50 12.60
CA ILE A 160 -4.52 22.99 11.71
C ILE A 160 -4.94 24.34 11.13
N GLY A 161 -3.95 25.20 10.87
CA GLY A 161 -4.13 26.36 10.01
C GLY A 161 -4.27 25.96 8.54
N ASP A 162 -3.92 26.84 7.63
CA ASP A 162 -3.89 26.55 6.20
C ASP A 162 -2.72 25.62 5.85
N PRO A 163 -2.93 24.36 5.40
CA PRO A 163 -1.87 23.44 5.04
C PRO A 163 -1.38 23.63 3.59
N THR A 164 -1.91 24.56 2.81
CA THR A 164 -1.53 24.71 1.39
C THR A 164 -0.02 24.97 1.15
N PRO A 165 0.75 25.55 2.09
CA PRO A 165 2.21 25.58 1.97
C PRO A 165 2.90 24.24 2.19
N TRP A 166 2.20 23.25 2.77
CA TRP A 166 2.81 21.99 3.17
C TRP A 166 3.15 21.10 1.97
N HIS A 167 4.39 20.69 1.88
CA HIS A 167 4.87 19.76 0.88
C HIS A 167 6.13 19.03 1.37
N ILE A 168 6.44 17.92 0.71
CA ILE A 168 7.72 17.21 0.85
C ILE A 168 8.24 16.88 -0.55
N PRO A 169 9.55 16.64 -0.70
CA PRO A 169 10.08 16.15 -1.98
C PRO A 169 9.38 14.87 -2.43
N PRO A 170 9.04 14.76 -3.73
CA PRO A 170 8.42 13.55 -4.27
C PRO A 170 9.28 12.30 -4.05
N VAL A 171 8.64 11.20 -3.66
CA VAL A 171 9.29 9.89 -3.61
C VAL A 171 9.30 9.30 -5.03
N THR A 172 10.47 8.81 -5.46
CA THR A 172 10.64 8.18 -6.78
C THR A 172 10.55 6.67 -6.65
N PHE A 173 9.77 6.05 -7.53
CA PHE A 173 9.62 4.60 -7.64
C PHE A 173 10.22 4.14 -8.97
N ALA A 174 11.38 3.50 -8.90
CA ALA A 174 12.09 3.01 -10.08
C ALA A 174 12.70 1.62 -9.84
N PRO A 175 12.55 0.67 -10.78
CA PRO A 175 13.24 -0.61 -10.69
C PRO A 175 14.76 -0.45 -10.90
N PRO A 176 15.59 -1.40 -10.38
CA PRO A 176 15.18 -2.56 -9.61
C PRO A 176 14.76 -2.18 -8.18
N PHE A 177 13.65 -2.74 -7.70
CA PHE A 177 13.24 -2.58 -6.31
C PHE A 177 14.12 -3.47 -5.42
N THR A 178 14.85 -2.87 -4.50
CA THR A 178 15.67 -3.59 -3.53
C THR A 178 14.90 -3.75 -2.23
N LEU A 179 14.67 -5.01 -1.83
CA LEU A 179 13.87 -5.39 -0.68
C LEU A 179 14.75 -6.01 0.40
N ARG A 180 14.87 -5.33 1.51
CA ARG A 180 15.56 -5.86 2.70
C ARG A 180 14.64 -6.87 3.38
N CYS A 181 15.20 -7.99 3.78
CA CYS A 181 14.45 -9.05 4.41
C CYS A 181 15.27 -9.76 5.48
N ILE A 182 14.56 -10.30 6.45
CA ILE A 182 15.08 -11.22 7.45
C ILE A 182 14.79 -12.66 7.03
N ASP A 183 15.54 -13.61 7.55
CA ASP A 183 15.29 -15.02 7.32
C ASP A 183 13.88 -15.40 7.78
N GLY A 184 13.20 -16.21 6.98
CA GLY A 184 11.90 -16.76 7.31
C GLY A 184 12.00 -17.95 8.25
N PRO A 185 10.89 -18.36 8.86
CA PRO A 185 10.88 -19.47 9.82
C PRO A 185 11.26 -20.82 9.21
N GLN A 186 11.15 -20.98 7.90
CA GLN A 186 11.53 -22.21 7.20
C GLN A 186 12.78 -22.05 6.29
N THR A 187 13.57 -20.97 6.47
CA THR A 187 14.79 -20.72 5.68
C THR A 187 15.75 -21.92 5.68
N ALA A 188 15.85 -22.65 6.81
CA ALA A 188 16.74 -23.82 6.93
C ALA A 188 16.34 -25.01 6.03
N ARG A 189 15.09 -25.03 5.50
CA ARG A 189 14.66 -26.06 4.53
C ARG A 189 15.17 -25.81 3.11
N PHE A 190 15.63 -24.62 2.80
CA PHE A 190 16.21 -24.27 1.52
C PHE A 190 17.73 -24.51 1.57
N ASP A 191 18.26 -25.24 0.62
CA ASP A 191 19.69 -25.50 0.55
C ASP A 191 20.52 -24.22 0.33
N SER A 192 21.84 -24.33 0.42
CA SER A 192 22.73 -23.19 0.28
C SER A 192 22.70 -22.58 -1.13
N ALA A 193 22.42 -23.39 -2.17
CA ALA A 193 22.32 -22.91 -3.54
C ALA A 193 21.04 -22.10 -3.76
N ALA A 194 19.87 -22.59 -3.28
CA ALA A 194 18.61 -21.87 -3.34
C ALA A 194 18.67 -20.54 -2.58
N ARG A 195 19.24 -20.55 -1.36
CA ARG A 195 19.41 -19.31 -0.58
C ARG A 195 20.35 -18.32 -1.27
N LYS A 196 21.47 -18.79 -1.84
CA LYS A 196 22.38 -17.96 -2.61
C LYS A 196 21.69 -17.36 -3.84
N ASP A 197 20.93 -18.16 -4.57
CA ASP A 197 20.17 -17.70 -5.75
C ASP A 197 19.11 -16.67 -5.36
N PHE A 198 18.39 -16.89 -4.28
CA PHE A 198 17.37 -15.96 -3.78
C PHE A 198 17.94 -14.55 -3.50
N TYR A 199 19.12 -14.46 -2.89
CA TYR A 199 19.72 -13.17 -2.54
C TYR A 199 20.62 -12.56 -3.63
N SER A 200 21.12 -13.35 -4.60
CA SER A 200 22.07 -12.86 -5.60
C SER A 200 21.46 -12.55 -6.96
N LYS A 201 20.30 -13.14 -7.29
CA LYS A 201 19.68 -13.03 -8.61
C LYS A 201 18.42 -12.17 -8.54
N PRO A 202 18.10 -11.41 -9.62
CA PRO A 202 16.86 -10.66 -9.68
C PRO A 202 15.66 -11.58 -9.97
N TYR A 203 14.49 -11.11 -9.55
CA TYR A 203 13.18 -11.65 -9.88
C TYR A 203 12.37 -10.59 -10.62
N THR A 204 11.36 -10.99 -11.39
CA THR A 204 10.48 -10.12 -12.15
C THR A 204 9.06 -10.23 -11.63
N VAL A 205 8.39 -9.11 -11.41
CA VAL A 205 6.97 -9.07 -11.02
C VAL A 205 6.11 -9.56 -12.16
N THR A 206 5.20 -10.50 -11.90
CA THR A 206 4.32 -11.07 -12.92
C THR A 206 2.97 -10.35 -13.00
N PRO A 207 2.25 -10.41 -14.14
CA PRO A 207 0.89 -9.87 -14.26
C PRO A 207 -0.16 -10.56 -13.37
N LYS A 208 0.17 -11.72 -12.78
CA LYS A 208 -0.71 -12.46 -11.85
C LYS A 208 -0.63 -11.93 -10.42
N SER A 209 0.03 -10.81 -10.22
CA SER A 209 0.18 -10.14 -8.92
C SER A 209 -1.07 -9.36 -8.57
N ASP A 210 -1.48 -9.40 -7.30
CA ASP A 210 -2.65 -8.71 -6.78
C ASP A 210 -2.41 -8.19 -5.34
N ARG A 211 -3.48 -7.79 -4.65
CA ARG A 211 -3.40 -7.34 -3.26
C ARG A 211 -3.12 -8.47 -2.26
N MET A 212 -3.32 -9.74 -2.63
CA MET A 212 -2.96 -10.89 -1.77
C MET A 212 -1.47 -11.17 -1.79
N GLY A 213 -0.81 -11.04 -2.96
CA GLY A 213 0.62 -11.30 -3.08
C GLY A 213 1.19 -10.95 -4.44
N LEU A 214 2.40 -10.42 -4.44
CA LEU A 214 3.17 -10.22 -5.65
C LEU A 214 3.86 -11.53 -6.03
N ARG A 215 3.47 -12.09 -7.17
CA ARG A 215 4.06 -13.30 -7.75
C ARG A 215 5.27 -12.92 -8.57
N LEU A 216 6.36 -13.56 -8.27
CA LEU A 216 7.64 -13.26 -8.89
C LEU A 216 8.05 -14.42 -9.79
N GLU A 217 8.78 -14.13 -10.86
CA GLU A 217 9.39 -15.08 -11.78
C GLU A 217 10.90 -14.88 -11.78
N GLY A 218 11.66 -15.98 -11.66
CA GLY A 218 13.11 -15.95 -11.60
C GLY A 218 13.70 -17.34 -11.30
N PRO A 219 14.86 -17.43 -10.65
CA PRO A 219 15.44 -18.70 -10.24
C PRO A 219 14.45 -19.52 -9.41
N SER A 220 14.29 -20.78 -9.78
CA SER A 220 13.44 -21.70 -9.02
C SER A 220 14.12 -22.08 -7.71
N LEU A 221 13.36 -21.98 -6.62
CA LEU A 221 13.83 -22.31 -5.27
C LEU A 221 13.30 -23.68 -4.86
N THR A 222 14.19 -24.55 -4.49
CA THR A 222 13.86 -25.89 -3.99
C THR A 222 14.09 -25.97 -2.49
N ALA A 223 13.27 -26.76 -1.82
CA ALA A 223 13.40 -27.01 -0.38
C ALA A 223 13.55 -28.52 -0.11
N ASP A 224 14.39 -28.87 0.85
CA ASP A 224 14.60 -30.24 1.30
C ASP A 224 13.29 -30.79 1.89
N GLY A 225 12.89 -31.97 1.42
CA GLY A 225 11.62 -32.60 1.80
C GLY A 225 10.37 -31.89 1.24
N GLY A 226 10.52 -30.99 0.24
CA GLY A 226 9.43 -30.25 -0.40
C GLY A 226 9.08 -28.94 0.30
N VAL A 227 8.22 -28.15 -0.34
CA VAL A 227 7.84 -26.81 0.11
C VAL A 227 6.59 -26.79 0.98
N ASP A 228 5.83 -27.89 1.04
CA ASP A 228 4.63 -27.99 1.84
C ASP A 228 4.96 -28.12 3.34
N ILE A 229 4.21 -27.39 4.16
CA ILE A 229 4.32 -27.41 5.62
C ILE A 229 2.94 -27.55 6.25
N CYS A 230 2.88 -27.97 7.52
CA CYS A 230 1.65 -27.74 8.29
C CYS A 230 1.30 -26.26 8.26
N SER A 231 0.00 -25.95 8.04
CA SER A 231 -0.45 -24.56 7.98
C SER A 231 0.04 -23.76 9.18
N ASP A 232 0.69 -22.63 8.91
CA ASP A 232 1.35 -21.79 9.89
C ASP A 232 0.95 -20.33 9.67
N GLY A 233 1.08 -19.48 10.69
CA GLY A 233 0.76 -18.06 10.63
C GLY A 233 1.55 -17.33 9.56
N ILE A 234 0.88 -16.37 8.92
CA ILE A 234 1.45 -15.53 7.87
C ILE A 234 1.41 -14.09 8.33
N VAL A 235 2.48 -13.35 8.01
CA VAL A 235 2.55 -11.91 8.16
C VAL A 235 2.76 -11.25 6.81
N ARG A 236 2.33 -10.01 6.67
CA ARG A 236 2.61 -9.19 5.51
C ARG A 236 4.12 -9.10 5.27
N GLY A 237 4.56 -9.27 4.02
CA GLY A 237 5.97 -9.35 3.63
C GLY A 237 6.55 -10.77 3.67
N SER A 238 5.84 -11.78 4.17
CA SER A 238 6.29 -13.18 4.09
C SER A 238 6.53 -13.56 2.62
N VAL A 239 7.68 -14.18 2.34
CA VAL A 239 8.05 -14.69 1.02
C VAL A 239 7.82 -16.20 1.02
N GLN A 240 6.68 -16.62 0.49
CA GLN A 240 6.31 -18.02 0.33
C GLN A 240 6.85 -18.59 -0.96
N VAL A 241 7.27 -19.86 -0.92
CA VAL A 241 7.71 -20.61 -2.10
C VAL A 241 6.78 -21.81 -2.29
N PRO A 242 5.82 -21.76 -3.23
CA PRO A 242 4.96 -22.88 -3.56
C PRO A 242 5.70 -23.94 -4.40
N GLY A 243 5.03 -25.05 -4.73
CA GLY A 243 5.60 -26.16 -5.49
C GLY A 243 6.19 -25.81 -6.86
N SER A 244 5.83 -24.65 -7.42
CA SER A 244 6.47 -24.13 -8.64
C SER A 244 7.90 -23.62 -8.43
N GLY A 245 8.34 -23.45 -7.19
CA GLY A 245 9.63 -22.84 -6.84
C GLY A 245 9.68 -21.32 -7.04
N GLN A 246 8.60 -20.67 -7.48
CA GLN A 246 8.57 -19.23 -7.73
C GLN A 246 8.08 -18.47 -6.49
N PRO A 247 8.83 -17.48 -5.99
CA PRO A 247 8.48 -16.79 -4.76
C PRO A 247 7.22 -15.92 -4.91
N ILE A 248 6.46 -15.83 -3.83
CA ILE A 248 5.30 -14.93 -3.68
C ILE A 248 5.52 -14.09 -2.44
N VAL A 249 5.61 -12.77 -2.60
CA VAL A 249 5.65 -11.84 -1.45
C VAL A 249 4.23 -11.51 -1.04
N LEU A 250 3.83 -11.88 0.17
CA LEU A 250 2.47 -11.70 0.66
C LEU A 250 2.22 -10.24 1.05
N MET A 251 1.10 -9.69 0.54
CA MET A 251 0.76 -8.28 0.61
C MET A 251 -0.42 -8.02 1.57
N SER A 252 -1.14 -6.92 1.42
CA SER A 252 -2.13 -6.46 2.40
C SER A 252 -3.32 -7.40 2.59
N ASP A 253 -3.80 -8.05 1.52
CA ASP A 253 -4.98 -8.94 1.58
C ASP A 253 -4.60 -10.43 1.67
N HIS A 254 -3.38 -10.73 2.17
CA HIS A 254 -2.91 -12.10 2.36
C HIS A 254 -3.80 -12.89 3.33
N GLN A 255 -3.85 -14.20 3.14
CA GLN A 255 -4.50 -15.11 4.09
C GLN A 255 -3.78 -15.12 5.45
N THR A 256 -4.48 -15.44 6.51
CA THR A 256 -3.95 -15.44 7.88
C THR A 256 -3.05 -16.65 8.19
N VAL A 257 -3.27 -17.75 7.48
CA VAL A 257 -2.49 -19.00 7.58
C VAL A 257 -2.18 -19.54 6.18
N GLY A 258 -1.10 -20.31 6.04
CA GLY A 258 -0.74 -20.92 4.77
C GLY A 258 0.22 -22.10 4.95
N GLY A 259 0.20 -22.99 3.98
CA GLY A 259 0.90 -24.29 4.01
C GLY A 259 2.17 -24.34 3.16
N TYR A 260 2.75 -23.19 2.75
CA TYR A 260 4.01 -23.17 2.01
C TYR A 260 5.15 -22.62 2.85
N ALA A 261 6.35 -23.18 2.64
CA ALA A 261 7.57 -22.74 3.30
C ALA A 261 7.87 -21.26 3.01
N LYS A 262 8.22 -20.53 4.06
CA LYS A 262 8.59 -19.09 4.02
C LYS A 262 10.12 -18.98 4.08
N ILE A 263 10.75 -18.57 2.96
CA ILE A 263 12.21 -18.41 2.87
C ILE A 263 12.69 -17.14 3.59
N ALA A 264 11.90 -16.07 3.52
CA ALA A 264 12.25 -14.77 4.08
C ALA A 264 10.99 -13.99 4.49
N THR A 265 11.19 -12.86 5.19
CA THR A 265 10.15 -11.85 5.41
C THR A 265 10.73 -10.49 5.05
N VAL A 266 10.13 -9.81 4.06
CA VAL A 266 10.45 -8.44 3.67
C VAL A 266 10.03 -7.49 4.78
N ILE A 267 10.89 -6.53 5.14
CA ILE A 267 10.58 -5.55 6.19
C ILE A 267 9.45 -4.61 5.77
N GLY A 268 8.64 -4.15 6.73
CA GLY A 268 7.42 -3.37 6.47
C GLY A 268 7.64 -2.12 5.60
N CYS A 269 8.78 -1.43 5.78
CA CYS A 269 9.15 -0.27 4.96
C CYS A 269 9.26 -0.61 3.48
N ASP A 270 9.88 -1.76 3.16
CA ASP A 270 10.14 -2.16 1.79
C ASP A 270 8.94 -2.85 1.14
N VAL A 271 7.99 -3.38 1.93
CA VAL A 271 6.69 -3.82 1.41
C VAL A 271 5.93 -2.64 0.79
N SER A 272 6.03 -1.43 1.37
CA SER A 272 5.47 -0.21 0.78
C SER A 272 6.08 0.13 -0.56
N LEU A 273 7.41 -0.03 -0.72
CA LEU A 273 8.08 0.15 -2.02
C LEU A 273 7.61 -0.89 -3.03
N LEU A 274 7.54 -2.17 -2.63
CA LEU A 274 7.10 -3.26 -3.49
C LEU A 274 5.65 -3.07 -3.97
N ALA A 275 4.80 -2.41 -3.18
CA ALA A 275 3.43 -2.06 -3.57
C ALA A 275 3.37 -1.12 -4.79
N GLN A 276 4.46 -0.47 -5.15
CA GLN A 276 4.57 0.41 -6.32
C GLN A 276 5.16 -0.28 -7.55
N ALA A 277 5.63 -1.54 -7.41
CA ALA A 277 6.19 -2.31 -8.52
C ALA A 277 5.09 -2.75 -9.49
N ARG A 278 5.41 -2.71 -10.78
CA ARG A 278 4.54 -3.08 -11.90
C ARG A 278 4.92 -4.46 -12.46
N PRO A 279 4.02 -5.15 -13.15
CA PRO A 279 4.41 -6.30 -13.96
C PRO A 279 5.56 -5.95 -14.92
N GLY A 280 6.61 -6.78 -14.90
CA GLY A 280 7.84 -6.56 -15.64
C GLY A 280 8.96 -5.88 -14.85
N ASP A 281 8.67 -5.26 -13.72
CA ASP A 281 9.71 -4.64 -12.88
C ASP A 281 10.60 -5.69 -12.20
N ALA A 282 11.88 -5.36 -12.10
CA ALA A 282 12.86 -6.18 -11.42
C ALA A 282 12.86 -5.92 -9.91
N VAL A 283 12.98 -7.02 -9.15
CA VAL A 283 13.05 -7.05 -7.68
C VAL A 283 14.30 -7.80 -7.25
N ARG A 284 14.98 -7.34 -6.22
CA ARG A 284 16.13 -8.00 -5.58
C ARG A 284 15.91 -8.06 -4.07
N PHE A 285 16.36 -9.16 -3.46
CA PHE A 285 16.30 -9.33 -2.01
C PHE A 285 17.68 -9.13 -1.40
N VAL A 286 17.74 -8.47 -0.25
CA VAL A 286 18.96 -8.21 0.51
C VAL A 286 18.75 -8.67 1.95
N PRO A 287 19.57 -9.61 2.45
CA PRO A 287 19.45 -10.05 3.85
C PRO A 287 19.91 -8.97 4.80
N ILE A 288 19.17 -8.79 5.89
CA ILE A 288 19.54 -7.97 7.03
C ILE A 288 19.21 -8.71 8.33
N THR A 289 19.81 -8.26 9.42
CA THR A 289 19.49 -8.78 10.76
C THR A 289 18.17 -8.21 11.28
N VAL A 290 17.56 -8.88 12.27
CA VAL A 290 16.36 -8.39 12.96
C VAL A 290 16.64 -7.01 13.61
N GLN A 291 17.81 -6.83 14.22
CA GLN A 291 18.21 -5.57 14.85
C GLN A 291 18.29 -4.41 13.84
N GLU A 292 18.82 -4.66 12.64
CA GLU A 292 18.82 -3.67 11.56
C GLU A 292 17.41 -3.36 11.09
N ALA A 293 16.56 -4.38 10.92
CA ALA A 293 15.15 -4.21 10.53
C ALA A 293 14.38 -3.34 11.54
N GLU A 294 14.54 -3.61 12.84
CA GLU A 294 13.93 -2.81 13.91
C GLU A 294 14.45 -1.35 13.92
N LYS A 295 15.75 -1.15 13.73
CA LYS A 295 16.33 0.19 13.64
C LYS A 295 15.73 0.99 12.49
N ILE A 296 15.60 0.37 11.31
CA ILE A 296 15.00 0.98 10.12
C ILE A 296 13.53 1.32 10.37
N ALA A 297 12.75 0.40 10.95
CA ALA A 297 11.35 0.62 11.27
C ALA A 297 11.17 1.80 12.24
N ARG A 298 11.97 1.86 13.32
CA ARG A 298 11.94 2.98 14.28
C ARG A 298 12.35 4.32 13.64
N GLN A 299 13.29 4.31 12.69
CA GLN A 299 13.69 5.53 11.97
C GLN A 299 12.55 6.02 11.08
N GLN A 300 11.87 5.12 10.36
CA GLN A 300 10.72 5.47 9.52
C GLN A 300 9.56 6.02 10.37
N GLU A 301 9.23 5.38 11.49
CA GLU A 301 8.20 5.86 12.41
C GLU A 301 8.52 7.28 12.92
N LYS A 302 9.73 7.51 13.40
CA LYS A 302 10.17 8.84 13.83
C LYS A 302 10.10 9.86 12.70
N TRP A 303 10.46 9.47 11.49
CA TRP A 303 10.38 10.35 10.34
C TRP A 303 8.94 10.72 10.01
N LEU A 304 8.03 9.76 9.98
CA LEU A 304 6.59 9.99 9.74
C LEU A 304 5.95 10.85 10.84
N ASP A 305 6.35 10.66 12.10
CA ASP A 305 5.85 11.47 13.22
C ASP A 305 6.34 12.91 13.16
N ASN A 306 7.58 13.10 12.72
CA ASN A 306 8.25 14.39 12.66
C ASN A 306 8.26 15.00 11.26
N LEU A 307 7.38 14.54 10.35
CA LEU A 307 7.19 15.22 9.07
C LEU A 307 6.83 16.68 9.36
N LEU A 308 7.84 17.55 9.23
CA LEU A 308 7.67 18.98 9.24
C LEU A 308 7.42 19.41 7.81
N PHE A 309 6.35 20.14 7.62
CA PHE A 309 5.95 20.68 6.32
C PHE A 309 6.49 22.11 6.23
N TRP A 310 7.17 22.40 5.15
CA TRP A 310 7.80 23.70 4.88
C TRP A 310 6.98 24.51 3.88
#